data_e24bef965825a77bd8f5dbb2ac8b4694
#
_entry.id   e24bef965825a77bd8f5dbb2ac8b4694
#
_cell.length_a   1.000
_cell.length_b   1.000
_cell.length_c   1.000
_cell.angle_alpha   90.00
_cell.angle_beta   90.00
_cell.angle_gamma   90.00
#
_symmetry.space_group_name_H-M   'P 1'
#
loop_
_entity.id
_entity.type
_entity.pdbx_description
1 polymer ?
#
loop_
_entity_poly.entity_id
_entity_poly.type
_entity_poly.pdbx_seq_one_letter_code
_entity_poly.pdbx_strand_id
1 'polypeptide(L)'
;FPTRRSSDLQAQIALYLGRAYVEDGEYDNAMQIYADALQLAKEHQAYNVAGYICAYMADLYGFRDITSERLEKRKEASNFFKKARNYKSYAYALKDLACECTLTDSFNCTIPLLQKADSISQLLHNKDLTADVANAFGVIYEAQEKYKNAERYFLKAIETGSKESYKDSISLLHIYIKDNQLAKAHEWIETITKHNDIAYYFNQAYYLLYKAEGKYKEALHYKEICSDMLDSLTLVQNETKVLEIEKKYNNAKIREENE
;
A
#
# COMPACT_ATOMS: atom_id res chain seq x y z
N PHE A 1 17.85 23.71 26.69
CA PHE A 1 17.52 23.39 25.29
C PHE A 1 17.54 21.88 25.11
N PRO A 2 16.50 21.25 24.52
CA PRO A 2 16.53 19.82 24.26
C PRO A 2 17.72 19.51 23.32
N THR A 3 18.44 18.46 23.62
CA THR A 3 19.52 18.00 22.74
C THR A 3 18.92 17.49 21.45
N ARG A 4 19.64 17.53 20.32
CA ARG A 4 19.20 17.02 19.01
C ARG A 4 18.56 15.61 19.12
N ARG A 5 19.15 14.75 19.96
CA ARG A 5 18.66 13.39 20.23
C ARG A 5 17.28 13.36 20.93
N SER A 6 17.01 14.33 21.82
CA SER A 6 15.72 14.47 22.51
C SER A 6 14.62 14.91 21.56
N SER A 7 14.91 15.84 20.65
CA SER A 7 13.93 16.36 19.66
C SER A 7 13.62 15.33 18.57
N ASP A 8 14.63 14.56 18.15
CA ASP A 8 14.40 13.43 17.22
C ASP A 8 13.46 12.40 17.85
N LEU A 9 13.63 12.11 19.15
CA LEU A 9 12.77 11.19 19.88
C LEU A 9 11.34 11.74 20.04
N GLN A 10 11.19 13.04 20.32
CA GLN A 10 9.87 13.68 20.40
C GLN A 10 9.12 13.60 19.06
N ALA A 11 9.78 13.88 17.94
CA ALA A 11 9.20 13.76 16.62
C ALA A 11 8.83 12.30 16.30
N GLN A 12 9.64 11.32 16.74
CA GLN A 12 9.31 9.89 16.60
C GLN A 12 8.09 9.49 17.44
N ILE A 13 8.01 9.94 18.69
CA ILE A 13 6.85 9.66 19.55
C ILE A 13 5.58 10.24 18.93
N ALA A 14 5.63 11.48 18.44
CA ALA A 14 4.52 12.12 17.77
C ALA A 14 4.11 11.38 16.47
N LEU A 15 5.07 10.83 15.72
CA LEU A 15 4.80 9.97 14.57
C LEU A 15 3.99 8.73 14.97
N TYR A 16 4.36 8.04 16.04
CA TYR A 16 3.62 6.87 16.53
C TYR A 16 2.26 7.23 17.10
N LEU A 17 2.15 8.36 17.82
CA LEU A 17 0.88 8.87 18.33
C LEU A 17 -0.09 9.22 17.18
N GLY A 18 0.40 9.89 16.14
CA GLY A 18 -0.40 10.17 14.95
C GLY A 18 -0.92 8.89 14.26
N ARG A 19 -0.09 7.84 14.20
CA ARG A 19 -0.53 6.53 13.70
C ARG A 19 -1.64 5.92 14.56
N ALA A 20 -1.52 5.98 15.88
CA ALA A 20 -2.54 5.50 16.78
C ALA A 20 -3.88 6.23 16.55
N TYR A 21 -3.86 7.55 16.37
CA TYR A 21 -5.06 8.30 16.00
C TYR A 21 -5.65 7.88 14.65
N VAL A 22 -4.81 7.55 13.67
CA VAL A 22 -5.29 7.01 12.37
C VAL A 22 -5.99 5.67 12.57
N GLU A 23 -5.43 4.78 13.39
CA GLU A 23 -6.01 3.46 13.70
C GLU A 23 -7.35 3.58 14.46
N ASP A 24 -7.49 4.60 15.31
CA ASP A 24 -8.73 4.93 16.03
C ASP A 24 -9.75 5.73 15.15
N GLY A 25 -9.37 6.09 13.90
CA GLY A 25 -10.22 6.86 12.97
C GLY A 25 -10.25 8.36 13.23
N GLU A 26 -9.43 8.86 14.14
CA GLU A 26 -9.33 10.27 14.52
C GLU A 26 -8.41 11.06 13.59
N TYR A 27 -8.76 11.15 12.31
CA TYR A 27 -7.90 11.69 11.25
C TYR A 27 -7.50 13.15 11.44
N ASP A 28 -8.35 13.99 12.06
CA ASP A 28 -8.03 15.40 12.32
C ASP A 28 -6.96 15.54 13.42
N ASN A 29 -7.07 14.76 14.49
CA ASN A 29 -6.07 14.69 15.54
C ASN A 29 -4.73 14.15 15.00
N ALA A 30 -4.78 13.11 14.17
CA ALA A 30 -3.59 12.58 13.49
C ALA A 30 -2.92 13.66 12.64
N MET A 31 -3.68 14.41 11.84
CA MET A 31 -3.15 15.46 10.96
C MET A 31 -2.48 16.59 11.76
N GLN A 32 -3.10 17.03 12.88
CA GLN A 32 -2.53 18.06 13.74
C GLN A 32 -1.22 17.60 14.35
N ILE A 33 -1.18 16.39 14.94
CA ILE A 33 0.05 15.80 15.51
C ILE A 33 1.16 15.67 14.46
N TYR A 34 0.81 15.24 13.24
CA TYR A 34 1.79 15.15 12.16
C TYR A 34 2.31 16.53 11.73
N ALA A 35 1.46 17.57 11.71
CA ALA A 35 1.89 18.92 11.35
C ALA A 35 2.91 19.46 12.37
N ASP A 36 2.62 19.33 13.67
CA ASP A 36 3.51 19.77 14.75
C ASP A 36 4.82 18.98 14.76
N ALA A 37 4.74 17.66 14.58
CA ALA A 37 5.90 16.80 14.50
C ALA A 37 6.78 17.08 13.27
N LEU A 38 6.17 17.43 12.13
CA LEU A 38 6.90 17.78 10.91
C LEU A 38 7.69 19.08 11.09
N GLN A 39 7.07 20.07 11.74
CA GLN A 39 7.77 21.32 12.08
C GLN A 39 8.98 21.04 12.96
N LEU A 40 8.78 20.29 14.05
CA LEU A 40 9.87 19.92 14.97
C LEU A 40 10.99 19.14 14.25
N ALA A 41 10.62 18.17 13.40
CA ALA A 41 11.57 17.38 12.63
C ALA A 41 12.37 18.22 11.63
N LYS A 42 11.75 19.25 11.00
CA LYS A 42 12.43 20.20 10.10
C LYS A 42 13.43 21.08 10.86
N GLU A 43 13.03 21.63 12.00
CA GLU A 43 13.87 22.51 12.84
C GLU A 43 15.13 21.78 13.32
N HIS A 44 15.02 20.50 13.67
CA HIS A 44 16.13 19.69 14.16
C HIS A 44 16.83 18.85 13.09
N GLN A 45 16.45 19.00 11.80
CA GLN A 45 17.01 18.27 10.67
C GLN A 45 16.87 16.74 10.81
N ALA A 46 15.79 16.28 11.49
CA ALA A 46 15.42 14.87 11.62
C ALA A 46 14.78 14.36 10.32
N TYR A 47 15.54 14.44 9.22
CA TYR A 47 15.01 14.22 7.85
C TYR A 47 14.37 12.85 7.67
N ASN A 48 14.87 11.80 8.34
CA ASN A 48 14.25 10.48 8.23
C ASN A 48 12.84 10.47 8.82
N VAL A 49 12.64 11.09 9.98
CA VAL A 49 11.33 11.21 10.64
C VAL A 49 10.41 12.11 9.82
N ALA A 50 10.91 13.26 9.34
CA ALA A 50 10.16 14.15 8.47
C ALA A 50 9.66 13.43 7.20
N GLY A 51 10.47 12.54 6.63
CA GLY A 51 10.08 11.72 5.48
C GLY A 51 8.90 10.80 5.78
N TYR A 52 8.91 10.10 6.91
CA TYR A 52 7.79 9.24 7.32
C TYR A 52 6.54 10.05 7.64
N ILE A 53 6.67 11.18 8.35
CA ILE A 53 5.52 12.05 8.64
C ILE A 53 4.86 12.52 7.35
N CYS A 54 5.64 13.00 6.37
CA CYS A 54 5.09 13.42 5.08
C CYS A 54 4.41 12.26 4.33
N ALA A 55 4.95 11.04 4.40
CA ALA A 55 4.33 9.87 3.79
C ALA A 55 2.95 9.57 4.43
N TYR A 56 2.85 9.57 5.76
CA TYR A 56 1.56 9.36 6.45
C TYR A 56 0.56 10.50 6.25
N MET A 57 1.04 11.76 6.19
CA MET A 57 0.17 12.90 5.81
C MET A 57 -0.39 12.71 4.38
N ALA A 58 0.43 12.22 3.46
CA ALA A 58 -0.03 11.92 2.10
C ALA A 58 -1.13 10.83 2.11
N ASP A 59 -0.99 9.78 2.94
CA ASP A 59 -2.03 8.76 3.08
C ASP A 59 -3.33 9.36 3.62
N LEU A 60 -3.28 10.25 4.63
CA LEU A 60 -4.44 10.96 5.16
C LEU A 60 -5.13 11.83 4.11
N TYR A 61 -4.37 12.56 3.29
CA TYR A 61 -4.93 13.31 2.17
C TYR A 61 -5.58 12.38 1.14
N GLY A 62 -5.03 11.17 0.95
CA GLY A 62 -5.62 10.14 0.11
C GLY A 62 -6.99 9.67 0.58
N PHE A 63 -7.19 9.48 1.89
CA PHE A 63 -8.51 9.14 2.48
C PHE A 63 -9.57 10.24 2.28
N ARG A 64 -9.14 11.47 2.02
CA ARG A 64 -10.02 12.63 1.79
C ARG A 64 -10.12 13.04 0.32
N ASP A 65 -9.55 12.26 -0.59
CA ASP A 65 -9.47 12.56 -2.04
C ASP A 65 -8.82 13.93 -2.38
N ILE A 66 -7.93 14.44 -1.50
CA ILE A 66 -7.23 15.72 -1.70
C ILE A 66 -5.92 15.46 -2.45
N THR A 67 -6.02 15.37 -3.78
CA THR A 67 -4.94 14.89 -4.65
C THR A 67 -3.73 15.82 -4.71
N SER A 68 -3.92 17.16 -4.70
CA SER A 68 -2.83 18.15 -4.79
C SER A 68 -1.89 18.08 -3.60
N GLU A 69 -2.44 18.09 -2.39
CA GLU A 69 -1.70 18.03 -1.13
C GLU A 69 -1.04 16.66 -0.94
N ARG A 70 -1.73 15.59 -1.35
CA ARG A 70 -1.19 14.23 -1.37
C ARG A 70 0.07 14.16 -2.22
N LEU A 71 0.01 14.65 -3.46
CA LEU A 71 1.15 14.68 -4.37
C LEU A 71 2.32 15.50 -3.81
N GLU A 72 2.03 16.66 -3.20
CA GLU A 72 3.05 17.52 -2.58
C GLU A 72 3.73 16.79 -1.42
N LYS A 73 2.97 16.15 -0.54
CA LYS A 73 3.53 15.39 0.59
C LYS A 73 4.34 14.17 0.14
N ARG A 74 3.95 13.48 -0.92
CA ARG A 74 4.77 12.43 -1.54
C ARG A 74 6.12 12.97 -2.05
N LYS A 75 6.12 14.15 -2.68
CA LYS A 75 7.37 14.85 -3.13
C LYS A 75 8.24 15.23 -1.93
N GLU A 76 7.65 15.83 -0.89
CA GLU A 76 8.39 16.18 0.33
C GLU A 76 9.01 14.94 0.97
N ALA A 77 8.26 13.83 1.12
CA ALA A 77 8.73 12.58 1.69
C ALA A 77 9.97 12.06 0.95
N SER A 78 9.90 11.99 -0.39
CA SER A 78 11.02 11.53 -1.21
C SER A 78 12.27 12.41 -1.02
N ASN A 79 12.11 13.73 -0.94
CA ASN A 79 13.21 14.66 -0.72
C ASN A 79 13.85 14.50 0.67
N PHE A 80 13.03 14.29 1.71
CA PHE A 80 13.53 14.06 3.06
C PHE A 80 14.27 12.74 3.19
N PHE A 81 13.78 11.64 2.64
CA PHE A 81 14.49 10.36 2.65
C PHE A 81 15.80 10.43 1.87
N LYS A 82 15.85 11.15 0.76
CA LYS A 82 17.09 11.42 0.03
C LYS A 82 18.11 12.17 0.89
N LYS A 83 17.69 13.25 1.59
CA LYS A 83 18.54 14.01 2.53
C LYS A 83 19.02 13.15 3.70
N ALA A 84 18.16 12.29 4.21
CA ALA A 84 18.46 11.35 5.28
C ALA A 84 19.40 10.21 4.85
N ARG A 85 19.69 10.04 3.56
CA ARG A 85 20.41 8.90 2.96
C ARG A 85 19.72 7.55 3.27
N ASN A 86 18.42 7.57 3.55
CA ASN A 86 17.63 6.35 3.70
C ASN A 86 17.17 5.90 2.31
N TYR A 87 18.06 5.25 1.60
CA TYR A 87 17.81 4.87 0.20
C TYR A 87 16.67 3.87 0.03
N LYS A 88 16.43 2.99 1.02
CA LYS A 88 15.28 2.07 0.98
C LYS A 88 13.96 2.85 0.99
N SER A 89 13.74 3.71 1.98
CA SER A 89 12.52 4.54 2.06
C SER A 89 12.43 5.54 0.91
N TYR A 90 13.57 6.01 0.40
CA TYR A 90 13.61 6.87 -0.78
C TYR A 90 13.07 6.15 -2.03
N ALA A 91 13.45 4.90 -2.25
CA ALA A 91 12.95 4.14 -3.39
C ALA A 91 11.44 3.84 -3.28
N TYR A 92 10.94 3.50 -2.07
CA TYR A 92 9.49 3.40 -1.83
C TYR A 92 8.78 4.71 -2.12
N ALA A 93 9.30 5.84 -1.61
CA ALA A 93 8.71 7.15 -1.86
C ALA A 93 8.71 7.55 -3.35
N LEU A 94 9.73 7.15 -4.11
CA LEU A 94 9.75 7.34 -5.57
C LEU A 94 8.68 6.51 -6.28
N LYS A 95 8.50 5.25 -5.86
CA LYS A 95 7.44 4.36 -6.36
C LYS A 95 6.06 4.96 -6.08
N ASP A 96 5.81 5.37 -4.84
CA ASP A 96 4.53 5.96 -4.44
C ASP A 96 4.26 7.27 -5.20
N LEU A 97 5.29 8.12 -5.36
CA LEU A 97 5.18 9.34 -6.16
C LEU A 97 4.87 9.04 -7.63
N ALA A 98 5.45 7.98 -8.20
CA ALA A 98 5.16 7.55 -9.56
C ALA A 98 3.68 7.12 -9.71
N CYS A 99 3.14 6.37 -8.74
CA CYS A 99 1.73 6.01 -8.73
C CYS A 99 0.82 7.25 -8.68
N GLU A 100 1.15 8.24 -7.84
CA GLU A 100 0.40 9.51 -7.79
C GLU A 100 0.46 10.29 -9.11
N CYS A 101 1.63 10.35 -9.75
CA CYS A 101 1.77 10.97 -11.07
C CYS A 101 0.87 10.30 -12.13
N THR A 102 0.64 9.00 -12.02
CA THR A 102 -0.25 8.26 -12.93
C THR A 102 -1.71 8.67 -12.73
N LEU A 103 -2.14 8.84 -11.49
CA LEU A 103 -3.50 9.27 -11.16
C LEU A 103 -3.83 10.71 -11.60
N THR A 104 -2.79 11.53 -11.81
CA THR A 104 -2.92 12.92 -12.27
C THR A 104 -2.64 13.09 -13.77
N ASP A 105 -2.71 12.02 -14.56
CA ASP A 105 -2.39 11.99 -16.00
C ASP A 105 -0.98 12.51 -16.35
N SER A 106 -0.10 12.59 -15.35
CA SER A 106 1.28 13.08 -15.52
C SER A 106 2.25 11.93 -15.85
N PHE A 107 1.94 11.13 -16.85
CA PHE A 107 2.70 9.92 -17.22
C PHE A 107 4.18 10.18 -17.53
N ASN A 108 4.55 11.40 -17.92
CA ASN A 108 5.94 11.73 -18.29
C ASN A 108 6.93 11.59 -17.12
N CYS A 109 6.49 11.80 -15.87
CA CYS A 109 7.34 11.65 -14.69
C CYS A 109 7.34 10.22 -14.12
N THR A 110 6.33 9.41 -14.40
CA THR A 110 6.10 8.10 -13.80
C THR A 110 7.23 7.11 -14.07
N ILE A 111 7.54 6.87 -15.35
CA ILE A 111 8.56 5.88 -15.76
C ILE A 111 9.97 6.25 -15.24
N PRO A 112 10.45 7.51 -15.34
CA PRO A 112 11.74 7.89 -14.77
C PRO A 112 11.84 7.69 -13.26
N LEU A 113 10.76 7.95 -12.50
CA LEU A 113 10.72 7.73 -11.06
C LEU A 113 10.84 6.26 -10.71
N LEU A 114 10.10 5.38 -11.41
CA LEU A 114 10.18 3.94 -11.21
C LEU A 114 11.53 3.36 -11.61
N GLN A 115 12.12 3.81 -12.72
CA GLN A 115 13.45 3.38 -13.13
C GLN A 115 14.50 3.69 -12.07
N LYS A 116 14.38 4.86 -11.43
CA LYS A 116 15.25 5.24 -10.32
C LYS A 116 15.02 4.37 -9.09
N ALA A 117 13.77 4.08 -8.75
CA ALA A 117 13.43 3.18 -7.64
C ALA A 117 13.96 1.76 -7.91
N ASP A 118 13.82 1.22 -9.14
CA ASP A 118 14.33 -0.09 -9.54
C ASP A 118 15.87 -0.15 -9.42
N SER A 119 16.58 0.88 -9.92
CA SER A 119 18.03 0.96 -9.77
C SER A 119 18.48 0.91 -8.32
N ILE A 120 17.78 1.63 -7.43
CA ILE A 120 18.09 1.61 -5.99
C ILE A 120 17.78 0.25 -5.38
N SER A 121 16.65 -0.38 -5.73
CA SER A 121 16.26 -1.69 -5.20
C SER A 121 17.28 -2.77 -5.54
N GLN A 122 17.81 -2.73 -6.76
CA GLN A 122 18.85 -3.64 -7.23
C GLN A 122 20.17 -3.42 -6.48
N LEU A 123 20.60 -2.16 -6.29
CA LEU A 123 21.80 -1.83 -5.52
C LEU A 123 21.70 -2.26 -4.05
N LEU A 124 20.51 -2.21 -3.48
CA LEU A 124 20.26 -2.64 -2.10
C LEU A 124 20.06 -4.16 -1.98
N HIS A 125 20.01 -4.90 -3.08
CA HIS A 125 19.66 -6.33 -3.14
C HIS A 125 18.37 -6.66 -2.36
N ASN A 126 17.40 -5.73 -2.37
CA ASN A 126 16.15 -5.86 -1.62
C ASN A 126 15.06 -6.45 -2.51
N LYS A 127 14.78 -7.76 -2.33
CA LYS A 127 13.82 -8.50 -3.14
C LYS A 127 12.40 -7.92 -3.04
N ASP A 128 11.92 -7.61 -1.84
CA ASP A 128 10.56 -7.09 -1.64
C ASP A 128 10.39 -5.75 -2.37
N LEU A 129 11.35 -4.83 -2.22
CA LEU A 129 11.34 -3.55 -2.93
C LEU A 129 11.41 -3.74 -4.45
N THR A 130 12.20 -4.72 -4.93
CA THR A 130 12.29 -5.02 -6.36
C THR A 130 10.96 -5.53 -6.90
N ALA A 131 10.28 -6.40 -6.16
CA ALA A 131 8.95 -6.89 -6.51
C ALA A 131 7.91 -5.75 -6.52
N ASP A 132 7.88 -4.92 -5.47
CA ASP A 132 6.95 -3.78 -5.37
C ASP A 132 7.13 -2.77 -6.51
N VAL A 133 8.37 -2.49 -6.89
CA VAL A 133 8.66 -1.59 -8.02
C VAL A 133 8.27 -2.25 -9.35
N ALA A 134 8.51 -3.54 -9.51
CA ALA A 134 8.08 -4.28 -10.70
C ALA A 134 6.54 -4.30 -10.79
N ASN A 135 5.83 -4.58 -9.68
CA ASN A 135 4.37 -4.48 -9.63
C ASN A 135 3.88 -3.09 -10.07
N ALA A 136 4.48 -2.01 -9.54
CA ALA A 136 4.11 -0.64 -9.93
C ALA A 136 4.30 -0.38 -11.44
N PHE A 137 5.38 -0.88 -12.05
CA PHE A 137 5.53 -0.84 -13.51
C PHE A 137 4.39 -1.60 -14.22
N GLY A 138 4.04 -2.79 -13.72
CA GLY A 138 2.95 -3.61 -14.26
C GLY A 138 1.62 -2.84 -14.28
N VAL A 139 1.24 -2.29 -13.13
CA VAL A 139 0.01 -1.49 -12.96
C VAL A 139 -0.01 -0.27 -13.91
N ILE A 140 1.11 0.44 -14.04
CA ILE A 140 1.19 1.61 -14.91
C ILE A 140 1.09 1.23 -16.39
N TYR A 141 1.73 0.14 -16.81
CA TYR A 141 1.58 -0.35 -18.18
C TYR A 141 0.19 -0.91 -18.46
N GLU A 142 -0.47 -1.51 -17.46
CA GLU A 142 -1.88 -1.91 -17.55
C GLU A 142 -2.79 -0.70 -17.78
N ALA A 143 -2.60 0.38 -17.00
CA ALA A 143 -3.36 1.62 -17.16
C ALA A 143 -3.17 2.28 -18.54
N GLN A 144 -2.03 2.02 -19.18
CA GLN A 144 -1.72 2.45 -20.56
C GLN A 144 -2.18 1.43 -21.63
N GLU A 145 -2.87 0.37 -21.26
CA GLU A 145 -3.28 -0.74 -22.14
C GLU A 145 -2.12 -1.44 -22.85
N LYS A 146 -0.89 -1.31 -22.31
CA LYS A 146 0.32 -1.95 -22.82
C LYS A 146 0.50 -3.33 -22.18
N TYR A 147 -0.44 -4.23 -22.43
CA TYR A 147 -0.58 -5.51 -21.73
C TYR A 147 0.68 -6.39 -21.79
N LYS A 148 1.39 -6.44 -22.91
CA LYS A 148 2.67 -7.19 -23.02
C LYS A 148 3.76 -6.68 -22.06
N ASN A 149 3.81 -5.37 -21.85
CA ASN A 149 4.75 -4.79 -20.91
C ASN A 149 4.30 -5.06 -19.47
N ALA A 150 3.00 -4.93 -19.18
CA ALA A 150 2.42 -5.25 -17.89
C ALA A 150 2.68 -6.71 -17.50
N GLU A 151 2.40 -7.67 -18.40
CA GLU A 151 2.69 -9.10 -18.23
C GLU A 151 4.17 -9.33 -17.82
N ARG A 152 5.11 -8.76 -18.55
CA ARG A 152 6.53 -8.90 -18.26
C ARG A 152 6.90 -8.41 -16.85
N TYR A 153 6.33 -7.32 -16.41
CA TYR A 153 6.65 -6.74 -15.12
C TYR A 153 5.96 -7.47 -13.96
N PHE A 154 4.72 -7.94 -14.12
CA PHE A 154 4.08 -8.79 -13.11
C PHE A 154 4.80 -10.14 -12.98
N LEU A 155 5.23 -10.76 -14.07
CA LEU A 155 6.08 -11.96 -14.01
C LEU A 155 7.39 -11.68 -13.25
N LYS A 156 8.07 -10.56 -13.54
CA LYS A 156 9.28 -10.15 -12.78
C LYS A 156 8.99 -10.02 -11.28
N ALA A 157 7.85 -9.45 -10.88
CA ALA A 157 7.46 -9.32 -9.48
C ALA A 157 7.25 -10.69 -8.81
N ILE A 158 6.55 -11.60 -9.50
CA ILE A 158 6.31 -12.97 -9.03
C ILE A 158 7.62 -13.77 -8.88
N GLU A 159 8.50 -13.70 -9.89
CA GLU A 159 9.80 -14.40 -9.92
C GLU A 159 10.74 -13.94 -8.79
N THR A 160 10.62 -12.71 -8.31
CA THR A 160 11.42 -12.25 -7.17
C THR A 160 11.08 -12.97 -5.88
N GLY A 161 9.92 -13.65 -5.80
CA GLY A 161 9.51 -14.47 -4.67
C GLY A 161 9.19 -13.63 -3.42
N SER A 162 8.59 -12.45 -3.59
CA SER A 162 8.10 -11.66 -2.46
C SER A 162 6.93 -12.36 -1.76
N LYS A 163 6.71 -12.04 -0.47
CA LYS A 163 5.61 -12.61 0.31
C LYS A 163 4.22 -12.26 -0.24
N GLU A 164 4.13 -11.21 -1.07
CA GLU A 164 2.90 -10.71 -1.66
C GLU A 164 2.71 -11.09 -3.14
N SER A 165 3.49 -12.05 -3.64
CA SER A 165 3.44 -12.49 -5.05
C SER A 165 2.07 -12.96 -5.52
N TYR A 166 1.16 -13.31 -4.59
CA TYR A 166 -0.24 -13.64 -4.92
C TYR A 166 -1.00 -12.44 -5.51
N LYS A 167 -0.72 -11.21 -5.06
CA LYS A 167 -1.34 -9.99 -5.62
C LYS A 167 -0.92 -9.80 -7.07
N ASP A 168 0.36 -10.01 -7.33
CA ASP A 168 0.91 -9.94 -8.69
C ASP A 168 0.31 -11.00 -9.59
N SER A 169 0.06 -12.19 -9.04
CA SER A 169 -0.56 -13.30 -9.76
C SER A 169 -2.00 -12.99 -10.18
N ILE A 170 -2.78 -12.32 -9.33
CA ILE A 170 -4.13 -11.85 -9.69
C ILE A 170 -4.06 -10.71 -10.72
N SER A 171 -3.11 -9.78 -10.57
CA SER A 171 -2.92 -8.72 -11.55
C SER A 171 -2.55 -9.28 -12.93
N LEU A 172 -1.72 -10.31 -12.98
CA LEU A 172 -1.38 -10.99 -14.23
C LEU A 172 -2.60 -11.69 -14.86
N LEU A 173 -3.44 -12.33 -14.04
CA LEU A 173 -4.71 -12.89 -14.53
C LEU A 173 -5.61 -11.82 -15.14
N HIS A 174 -5.72 -10.65 -14.50
CA HIS A 174 -6.46 -9.52 -15.07
C HIS A 174 -5.92 -9.11 -16.44
N ILE A 175 -4.59 -9.08 -16.61
CA ILE A 175 -3.97 -8.77 -17.90
C ILE A 175 -4.38 -9.78 -18.96
N TYR A 176 -4.31 -11.08 -18.67
CA TYR A 176 -4.70 -12.12 -19.62
C TYR A 176 -6.18 -12.00 -20.02
N ILE A 177 -7.06 -11.68 -19.05
CA ILE A 177 -8.48 -11.46 -19.33
C ILE A 177 -8.70 -10.21 -20.20
N LYS A 178 -8.08 -9.08 -19.85
CA LYS A 178 -8.21 -7.82 -20.59
C LYS A 178 -7.65 -7.89 -22.02
N ASP A 179 -6.56 -8.63 -22.18
CA ASP A 179 -5.93 -8.86 -23.51
C ASP A 179 -6.61 -10.01 -24.28
N ASN A 180 -7.76 -10.52 -23.80
CA ASN A 180 -8.54 -11.61 -24.37
C ASN A 180 -7.75 -12.93 -24.57
N GLN A 181 -6.73 -13.17 -23.73
CA GLN A 181 -5.92 -14.38 -23.72
C GLN A 181 -6.50 -15.42 -22.76
N LEU A 182 -7.77 -15.82 -22.95
CA LEU A 182 -8.51 -16.65 -22.01
C LEU A 182 -7.87 -18.04 -21.78
N ALA A 183 -7.21 -18.62 -22.78
CA ALA A 183 -6.49 -19.88 -22.64
C ALA A 183 -5.34 -19.75 -21.61
N LYS A 184 -4.55 -18.67 -21.69
CA LYS A 184 -3.50 -18.39 -20.69
C LYS A 184 -4.10 -18.08 -19.31
N ALA A 185 -5.24 -17.41 -19.25
CA ALA A 185 -5.92 -17.15 -18.01
C ALA A 185 -6.31 -18.44 -17.28
N HIS A 186 -6.80 -19.44 -17.99
CA HIS A 186 -7.10 -20.77 -17.46
C HIS A 186 -5.86 -21.50 -16.93
N GLU A 187 -4.80 -21.55 -17.71
CA GLU A 187 -3.53 -22.16 -17.31
C GLU A 187 -2.96 -21.46 -16.06
N TRP A 188 -3.06 -20.14 -16.02
CA TRP A 188 -2.56 -19.34 -14.92
C TRP A 188 -3.35 -19.55 -13.62
N ILE A 189 -4.68 -19.67 -13.69
CA ILE A 189 -5.51 -19.99 -12.53
C ILE A 189 -5.08 -21.34 -11.90
N GLU A 190 -4.82 -22.35 -12.68
CA GLU A 190 -4.33 -23.63 -12.15
C GLU A 190 -2.99 -23.48 -11.42
N THR A 191 -2.13 -22.58 -11.89
CA THR A 191 -0.86 -22.27 -11.25
C THR A 191 -1.07 -21.53 -9.92
N ILE A 192 -1.94 -20.53 -9.88
CA ILE A 192 -2.29 -19.80 -8.66
C ILE A 192 -2.84 -20.77 -7.61
N THR A 193 -3.74 -21.69 -8.01
CA THR A 193 -4.41 -22.62 -7.11
C THR A 193 -3.47 -23.60 -6.43
N LYS A 194 -2.37 -23.95 -7.06
CA LYS A 194 -1.37 -24.88 -6.50
C LYS A 194 -0.47 -24.25 -5.43
N HIS A 195 -0.36 -22.92 -5.40
CA HIS A 195 0.66 -22.22 -4.62
C HIS A 195 0.15 -21.26 -3.53
N ASN A 196 -1.17 -21.07 -3.41
CA ASN A 196 -1.73 -20.10 -2.47
C ASN A 196 -2.86 -20.69 -1.62
N ASP A 197 -2.73 -20.60 -0.31
CA ASP A 197 -3.76 -21.02 0.66
C ASP A 197 -4.87 -19.97 0.88
N ILE A 198 -4.89 -18.88 0.09
CA ILE A 198 -5.82 -17.77 0.32
C ILE A 198 -7.06 -17.95 -0.56
N ALA A 199 -8.04 -18.70 -0.04
CA ALA A 199 -9.29 -19.05 -0.72
C ALA A 199 -10.04 -17.85 -1.35
N TYR A 200 -9.99 -16.67 -0.74
CA TYR A 200 -10.61 -15.45 -1.28
C TYR A 200 -10.10 -15.09 -2.68
N TYR A 201 -8.79 -15.07 -2.87
CA TYR A 201 -8.20 -14.69 -4.17
C TYR A 201 -8.46 -15.72 -5.26
N PHE A 202 -8.60 -16.97 -4.89
CA PHE A 202 -9.03 -18.02 -5.81
C PHE A 202 -10.43 -17.77 -6.35
N ASN A 203 -11.38 -17.60 -5.43
CA ASN A 203 -12.76 -17.39 -5.81
C ASN A 203 -12.91 -16.11 -6.64
N GLN A 204 -12.13 -15.07 -6.30
CA GLN A 204 -12.07 -13.84 -7.10
C GLN A 204 -11.53 -14.10 -8.52
N ALA A 205 -10.49 -14.93 -8.65
CA ALA A 205 -9.90 -15.28 -9.94
C ALA A 205 -10.91 -16.03 -10.82
N TYR A 206 -11.61 -17.04 -10.30
CA TYR A 206 -12.65 -17.76 -11.01
C TYR A 206 -13.84 -16.87 -11.36
N TYR A 207 -14.29 -16.00 -10.45
CA TYR A 207 -15.32 -15.00 -10.76
C TYR A 207 -14.97 -14.17 -11.99
N LEU A 208 -13.75 -13.65 -12.04
CA LEU A 208 -13.29 -12.78 -13.14
C LEU A 208 -13.23 -13.54 -14.47
N LEU A 209 -12.69 -14.74 -14.44
CA LEU A 209 -12.56 -15.57 -15.64
C LEU A 209 -13.91 -15.98 -16.19
N TYR A 210 -14.81 -16.53 -15.37
CA TYR A 210 -16.14 -16.94 -15.82
C TYR A 210 -16.98 -15.75 -16.28
N LYS A 211 -16.82 -14.58 -15.65
CA LYS A 211 -17.44 -13.33 -16.12
C LYS A 211 -16.93 -12.95 -17.52
N ALA A 212 -15.65 -13.06 -17.78
CA ALA A 212 -15.05 -12.76 -19.09
C ALA A 212 -15.51 -13.74 -20.18
N GLU A 213 -15.75 -15.00 -19.82
CA GLU A 213 -16.27 -16.03 -20.71
C GLU A 213 -17.79 -15.95 -20.95
N GLY A 214 -18.50 -15.03 -20.27
CA GLY A 214 -19.96 -14.93 -20.33
C GLY A 214 -20.70 -16.03 -19.56
N LYS A 215 -20.00 -16.84 -18.78
CA LYS A 215 -20.57 -17.88 -17.89
C LYS A 215 -21.08 -17.24 -16.59
N TYR A 216 -22.14 -16.46 -16.70
CA TYR A 216 -22.62 -15.59 -15.61
C TYR A 216 -23.14 -16.36 -14.39
N LYS A 217 -23.64 -17.58 -14.55
CA LYS A 217 -24.12 -18.41 -13.45
C LYS A 217 -22.96 -18.86 -12.55
N GLU A 218 -21.89 -19.35 -13.16
CA GLU A 218 -20.66 -19.74 -12.49
C GLU A 218 -19.96 -18.52 -11.87
N ALA A 219 -19.91 -17.41 -12.60
CA ALA A 219 -19.35 -16.15 -12.08
C ALA A 219 -20.11 -15.68 -10.83
N LEU A 220 -21.46 -15.72 -10.85
CA LEU A 220 -22.29 -15.34 -9.70
C LEU A 220 -21.99 -16.21 -8.49
N HIS A 221 -21.90 -17.53 -8.66
CA HIS A 221 -21.56 -18.45 -7.59
C HIS A 221 -20.24 -18.10 -6.89
N TYR A 222 -19.19 -17.83 -7.66
CA TYR A 222 -17.89 -17.45 -7.06
C TYR A 222 -17.91 -16.04 -6.44
N LYS A 223 -18.74 -15.14 -6.97
CA LYS A 223 -18.91 -13.81 -6.37
C LYS A 223 -19.61 -13.89 -5.01
N GLU A 224 -20.64 -14.74 -4.89
CA GLU A 224 -21.35 -14.99 -3.63
C GLU A 224 -20.39 -15.53 -2.57
N ILE A 225 -19.56 -16.54 -2.92
CA ILE A 225 -18.54 -17.05 -2.01
C ILE A 225 -17.57 -15.94 -1.56
N CYS A 226 -17.11 -15.08 -2.47
CA CYS A 226 -16.26 -13.94 -2.10
C CYS A 226 -16.97 -12.96 -1.16
N SER A 227 -18.26 -12.69 -1.37
CA SER A 227 -19.06 -11.82 -0.51
C SER A 227 -19.17 -12.41 0.91
N ASP A 228 -19.54 -13.68 1.02
CA ASP A 228 -19.70 -14.37 2.30
C ASP A 228 -18.38 -14.40 3.09
N MET A 229 -17.25 -14.60 2.40
CA MET A 229 -15.93 -14.54 3.01
C MET A 229 -15.58 -13.14 3.52
N LEU A 230 -15.93 -12.08 2.78
CA LEU A 230 -15.69 -10.69 3.17
C LEU A 230 -16.57 -10.30 4.36
N ASP A 231 -17.84 -10.68 4.34
CA ASP A 231 -18.79 -10.44 5.43
C ASP A 231 -18.32 -11.13 6.72
N SER A 232 -17.83 -12.36 6.61
CA SER A 232 -17.26 -13.09 7.75
C SER A 232 -16.02 -12.38 8.33
N LEU A 233 -15.12 -11.87 7.47
CA LEU A 233 -13.96 -11.10 7.91
C LEU A 233 -14.36 -9.78 8.59
N THR A 234 -15.38 -9.10 8.07
CA THR A 234 -15.90 -7.86 8.64
C THR A 234 -16.54 -8.10 10.01
N LEU A 235 -17.27 -9.19 10.18
CA LEU A 235 -17.85 -9.59 11.47
C LEU A 235 -16.75 -9.84 12.51
N VAL A 236 -15.72 -10.62 12.16
CA VAL A 236 -14.58 -10.90 13.07
C VAL A 236 -13.85 -9.61 13.45
N GLN A 237 -13.63 -8.69 12.51
CA GLN A 237 -13.00 -7.39 12.80
C GLN A 237 -13.86 -6.53 13.73
N ASN A 238 -15.19 -6.52 13.55
CA ASN A 238 -16.11 -5.77 14.41
C ASN A 238 -16.17 -6.36 15.82
N GLU A 239 -16.22 -7.69 15.97
CA GLU A 239 -16.16 -8.35 17.28
C GLU A 239 -14.86 -8.05 18.02
N THR A 240 -13.72 -8.07 17.31
CA THR A 240 -12.41 -7.71 17.88
C THR A 240 -12.41 -6.26 18.38
N LYS A 241 -12.98 -5.33 17.59
CA LYS A 241 -13.10 -3.92 17.96
C LYS A 241 -13.98 -3.71 19.21
N VAL A 242 -15.09 -4.42 19.32
CA VAL A 242 -15.97 -4.37 20.50
C VAL A 242 -15.21 -4.85 21.74
N LEU A 243 -14.49 -5.97 21.65
CA LEU A 243 -13.68 -6.50 22.75
C LEU A 243 -12.56 -5.54 23.18
N GLU A 244 -11.94 -4.83 22.24
CA GLU A 244 -10.95 -3.80 22.55
C GLU A 244 -11.54 -2.60 23.27
N ILE A 245 -12.74 -2.15 22.86
CA ILE A 245 -13.47 -1.06 23.51
C ILE A 245 -13.87 -1.46 24.94
N GLU A 246 -14.37 -2.67 25.13
CA GLU A 246 -14.70 -3.19 26.46
C GLU A 246 -13.46 -3.27 27.37
N LYS A 247 -12.33 -3.71 26.86
CA LYS A 247 -11.05 -3.71 27.58
C LYS A 247 -10.61 -2.30 27.98
N LYS A 248 -10.69 -1.34 27.04
CA LYS A 248 -10.36 0.08 27.32
C LYS A 248 -11.26 0.64 28.42
N TYR A 249 -12.57 0.39 28.34
CA TYR A 249 -13.56 0.83 29.34
C TYR A 249 -13.27 0.25 30.72
N ASN A 250 -13.06 -1.06 30.81
CA ASN A 250 -12.76 -1.73 32.07
C ASN A 250 -11.47 -1.22 32.72
N ASN A 251 -10.42 -0.98 31.89
CA ASN A 251 -9.16 -0.42 32.37
C ASN A 251 -9.32 1.03 32.88
N ALA A 252 -10.14 1.85 32.22
CA ALA A 252 -10.43 3.21 32.68
C ALA A 252 -11.15 3.19 34.01
N LYS A 253 -12.17 2.33 34.15
CA LYS A 253 -12.91 2.15 35.38
C LYS A 253 -12.04 1.71 36.57
N ILE A 254 -11.14 0.75 36.37
CA ILE A 254 -10.18 0.30 37.39
C ILE A 254 -9.23 1.44 37.81
N ARG A 255 -8.87 2.35 36.90
CA ARG A 255 -8.03 3.51 37.22
C ARG A 255 -8.81 4.51 38.10
N GLU A 256 -10.07 4.82 37.76
CA GLU A 256 -10.94 5.70 38.54
C GLU A 256 -11.22 5.14 39.93
N GLU A 257 -11.31 3.81 40.10
CA GLU A 257 -11.52 3.17 41.40
C GLU A 257 -10.26 3.13 42.30
N ASN A 258 -9.06 3.34 41.70
CA ASN A 258 -7.77 3.33 42.41
C ASN A 258 -7.22 4.73 42.71
N GLU A 259 -7.83 5.80 42.21
CA GLU A 259 -7.53 7.21 42.54
C GLU A 259 -8.44 7.71 43.69
#